data_1b0c4d3fbb3ec5efc9a93fd22bab84ae
#
_entry.id   1b0c4d3fbb3ec5efc9a93fd22bab84ae
#
_cell.length_a   1.000
_cell.length_b   1.000
_cell.length_c   1.000
_cell.angle_alpha   90.00
_cell.angle_beta   90.00
_cell.angle_gamma   90.00
#
_symmetry.space_group_name_H-M   'P 1'
#
loop_
_entity.id
_entity.type
_entity.pdbx_description
1 polymer ?
#
loop_
_entity_poly.entity_id
_entity_poly.type
_entity_poly.pdbx_seq_one_letter_code
_entity_poly.pdbx_strand_id
1 'polypeptide(L)'
;MGRNSGFTFKQFHVAHDRCAMKVGTDGILLGAWAPVTNARRILDIGSGSGLIALMLAQRSPADCRIDAVELDSNAARQARENAAASPWHERVTVIESAIQTYQAAPYDLIVSNPPYFVAGQSFRDPARALARHTGGLDSRDLLAACDRLLAPNGEVALVVPTAMADEILCISADYDLHAVCYTAVITRAGKEANRVLLRLGRGLNKCEQGEIVIHSVDGTYSDRYIQLTSPFYLKM
;
A
#
# COMPACT_ATOMS: atom_id res chain seq x y z
N MET A 1 17.53 -19.14 17.09
CA MET A 1 16.80 -17.86 17.18
C MET A 1 15.79 -17.85 16.05
N GLY A 2 14.50 -17.90 16.38
CA GLY A 2 13.42 -17.98 15.40
C GLY A 2 13.42 -16.73 14.52
N ARG A 3 13.38 -16.93 13.18
CA ARG A 3 13.08 -15.84 12.24
C ARG A 3 11.76 -15.22 12.66
N ASN A 4 11.72 -13.90 12.79
CA ASN A 4 10.49 -13.17 13.13
C ASN A 4 9.44 -13.51 12.07
N SER A 5 8.48 -14.37 12.42
CA SER A 5 7.50 -14.94 11.47
C SER A 5 6.29 -14.03 11.26
N GLY A 6 6.18 -12.93 12.04
CA GLY A 6 5.05 -12.02 11.97
C GLY A 6 5.26 -10.76 12.80
N PHE A 7 4.28 -9.87 12.74
CA PHE A 7 4.22 -8.62 13.49
C PHE A 7 2.86 -8.47 14.18
N THR A 8 2.88 -8.14 15.48
CA THR A 8 1.65 -7.96 16.27
C THR A 8 1.35 -6.50 16.45
N PHE A 9 0.16 -6.11 16.04
CA PHE A 9 -0.45 -4.79 16.23
C PHE A 9 -1.41 -4.84 17.44
N LYS A 10 -1.99 -3.70 17.82
CA LYS A 10 -2.94 -3.61 18.95
C LYS A 10 -4.17 -4.48 18.76
N GLN A 11 -4.67 -4.61 17.53
CA GLN A 11 -5.94 -5.27 17.24
C GLN A 11 -5.82 -6.52 16.37
N PHE A 12 -4.66 -6.76 15.74
CA PHE A 12 -4.46 -7.90 14.84
C PHE A 12 -2.99 -8.32 14.79
N HIS A 13 -2.76 -9.49 14.23
CA HIS A 13 -1.41 -10.01 13.94
C HIS A 13 -1.27 -10.26 12.45
N VAL A 14 -0.08 -10.03 11.90
CA VAL A 14 0.26 -10.32 10.51
C VAL A 14 1.44 -11.28 10.48
N ALA A 15 1.19 -12.53 10.12
CA ALA A 15 2.24 -13.46 9.73
C ALA A 15 2.78 -13.08 8.34
N HIS A 16 4.11 -13.15 8.13
CA HIS A 16 4.74 -12.73 6.88
C HIS A 16 5.92 -13.62 6.47
N ASP A 17 5.96 -14.84 6.96
CA ASP A 17 7.05 -15.80 6.70
C ASP A 17 7.00 -16.42 5.30
N ARG A 18 5.83 -16.37 4.64
CA ARG A 18 5.59 -16.87 3.27
C ARG A 18 5.54 -15.76 2.22
N CYS A 19 5.73 -14.52 2.61
CA CYS A 19 5.69 -13.37 1.70
C CYS A 19 7.09 -12.89 1.35
N ALA A 20 7.28 -12.47 0.09
CA ALA A 20 8.54 -11.87 -0.37
C ALA A 20 8.87 -10.56 0.36
N MET A 21 7.83 -9.75 0.66
CA MET A 21 7.95 -8.54 1.48
C MET A 21 7.37 -8.78 2.88
N LYS A 22 8.18 -8.45 3.89
CA LYS A 22 7.75 -8.48 5.29
C LYS A 22 6.99 -7.20 5.63
N VAL A 23 6.31 -7.20 6.79
CA VAL A 23 5.79 -5.97 7.39
C VAL A 23 6.90 -4.93 7.45
N GLY A 24 6.67 -3.79 6.83
CA GLY A 24 7.63 -2.70 6.69
C GLY A 24 6.97 -1.33 6.83
N THR A 25 7.80 -0.30 7.02
CA THR A 25 7.35 1.08 7.28
C THR A 25 6.49 1.63 6.15
N ASP A 26 6.79 1.31 4.89
CA ASP A 26 6.05 1.79 3.72
C ASP A 26 4.59 1.33 3.77
N GLY A 27 4.34 0.01 3.98
CA GLY A 27 2.99 -0.53 4.11
C GLY A 27 2.24 0.03 5.32
N ILE A 28 2.92 0.19 6.46
CA ILE A 28 2.33 0.78 7.67
C ILE A 28 1.94 2.25 7.43
N LEU A 29 2.81 3.03 6.80
CA LEU A 29 2.51 4.43 6.47
C LEU A 29 1.31 4.54 5.53
N LEU A 30 1.28 3.76 4.45
CA LEU A 30 0.17 3.77 3.51
C LEU A 30 -1.14 3.36 4.19
N GLY A 31 -1.15 2.25 4.93
CA GLY A 31 -2.32 1.77 5.66
C GLY A 31 -2.82 2.75 6.74
N ALA A 32 -1.91 3.54 7.34
CA ALA A 32 -2.26 4.57 8.33
C ALA A 32 -2.74 5.88 7.68
N TRP A 33 -2.27 6.21 6.48
CA TRP A 33 -2.46 7.52 5.83
C TRP A 33 -3.61 7.55 4.82
N ALA A 34 -3.86 6.46 4.08
CA ALA A 34 -4.85 6.42 3.01
C ALA A 34 -6.25 6.89 3.46
N PRO A 35 -7.03 7.61 2.62
CA PRO A 35 -8.31 8.23 2.99
C PRO A 35 -9.45 7.21 2.96
N VAL A 36 -9.82 6.65 4.10
CA VAL A 36 -10.84 5.59 4.20
C VAL A 36 -12.22 6.06 4.64
N THR A 37 -12.36 7.32 5.08
CA THR A 37 -13.55 7.79 5.82
C THR A 37 -14.85 7.64 5.05
N ASN A 38 -14.83 7.84 3.73
CA ASN A 38 -16.00 7.77 2.87
C ASN A 38 -16.02 6.54 1.95
N ALA A 39 -15.02 5.66 2.07
CA ALA A 39 -14.91 4.50 1.21
C ALA A 39 -15.86 3.38 1.66
N ARG A 40 -16.63 2.84 0.73
CA ARG A 40 -17.46 1.64 0.90
C ARG A 40 -16.83 0.42 0.26
N ARG A 41 -16.04 0.63 -0.78
CA ARG A 41 -15.30 -0.41 -1.49
C ARG A 41 -13.84 -0.01 -1.65
N ILE A 42 -12.93 -0.83 -1.14
CA ILE A 42 -11.48 -0.60 -1.21
C ILE A 42 -10.84 -1.77 -1.94
N LEU A 43 -9.84 -1.49 -2.77
CA LEU A 43 -8.99 -2.48 -3.42
C LEU A 43 -7.55 -2.31 -2.94
N ASP A 44 -6.94 -3.38 -2.46
CA ASP A 44 -5.49 -3.46 -2.15
C ASP A 44 -4.80 -4.28 -3.25
N ILE A 45 -4.02 -3.62 -4.11
CA ILE A 45 -3.31 -4.24 -5.24
C ILE A 45 -1.92 -4.68 -4.81
N GLY A 46 -1.62 -5.98 -4.96
CA GLY A 46 -0.37 -6.58 -4.50
C GLY A 46 -0.33 -6.66 -2.99
N SER A 47 -1.38 -7.22 -2.39
CA SER A 47 -1.64 -7.16 -0.95
C SER A 47 -0.58 -7.88 -0.09
N GLY A 48 0.25 -8.75 -0.67
CA GLY A 48 1.29 -9.48 0.04
C GLY A 48 0.72 -10.26 1.22
N SER A 49 1.13 -9.91 2.43
CA SER A 49 0.61 -10.52 3.66
C SER A 49 -0.77 -10.03 4.09
N GLY A 50 -1.40 -9.11 3.36
CA GLY A 50 -2.67 -8.49 3.71
C GLY A 50 -2.56 -7.36 4.73
N LEU A 51 -1.34 -6.87 5.02
CA LEU A 51 -1.09 -5.84 6.01
C LEU A 51 -1.93 -4.58 5.77
N ILE A 52 -1.86 -4.03 4.55
CA ILE A 52 -2.53 -2.77 4.21
C ILE A 52 -4.04 -2.96 4.29
N ALA A 53 -4.57 -4.04 3.70
CA ALA A 53 -6.00 -4.37 3.77
C ALA A 53 -6.52 -4.43 5.21
N LEU A 54 -5.79 -5.06 6.14
CA LEU A 54 -6.17 -5.14 7.56
C LEU A 54 -6.10 -3.79 8.27
N MET A 55 -5.09 -2.97 7.99
CA MET A 55 -4.99 -1.61 8.53
C MET A 55 -6.13 -0.71 8.05
N LEU A 56 -6.52 -0.84 6.77
CA LEU A 56 -7.66 -0.12 6.20
C LEU A 56 -8.98 -0.61 6.81
N ALA A 57 -9.13 -1.92 7.04
CA ALA A 57 -10.30 -2.50 7.70
C ALA A 57 -10.50 -1.95 9.11
N GLN A 58 -9.41 -1.75 9.87
CA GLN A 58 -9.47 -1.12 11.20
C GLN A 58 -10.01 0.31 11.18
N ARG A 59 -9.72 1.07 10.10
CA ARG A 59 -10.01 2.52 10.01
C ARG A 59 -11.29 2.84 9.24
N SER A 60 -11.70 1.95 8.34
CA SER A 60 -12.85 2.21 7.45
C SER A 60 -14.20 1.97 8.16
N PRO A 61 -15.29 2.56 7.64
CA PRO A 61 -16.64 2.30 8.12
C PRO A 61 -16.97 0.80 8.19
N ALA A 62 -17.89 0.41 9.09
CA ALA A 62 -18.22 -0.99 9.33
C ALA A 62 -18.84 -1.70 8.11
N ASP A 63 -19.49 -0.96 7.22
CA ASP A 63 -20.10 -1.45 5.97
C ASP A 63 -19.11 -1.48 4.79
N CYS A 64 -17.89 -0.97 4.97
CA CYS A 64 -16.84 -1.00 3.95
C CYS A 64 -16.37 -2.43 3.68
N ARG A 65 -16.22 -2.81 2.42
CA ARG A 65 -15.65 -4.09 1.94
C ARG A 65 -14.30 -3.84 1.30
N ILE A 66 -13.37 -4.75 1.54
CA ILE A 66 -11.99 -4.64 1.05
C ILE A 66 -11.64 -5.90 0.28
N ASP A 67 -11.32 -5.72 -0.99
CA ASP A 67 -10.77 -6.76 -1.83
C ASP A 67 -9.24 -6.62 -1.88
N ALA A 68 -8.53 -7.69 -1.55
CA ALA A 68 -7.07 -7.74 -1.52
C ALA A 68 -6.59 -8.69 -2.62
N VAL A 69 -6.06 -8.14 -3.71
CA VAL A 69 -5.62 -8.92 -4.88
C VAL A 69 -4.13 -9.19 -4.80
N GLU A 70 -3.75 -10.47 -4.90
CA GLU A 70 -2.36 -10.92 -4.84
C GLU A 70 -2.11 -11.99 -5.90
N LEU A 71 -0.98 -11.86 -6.61
CA LEU A 71 -0.58 -12.79 -7.67
C LEU A 71 0.11 -14.04 -7.11
N ASP A 72 0.94 -13.87 -6.09
CA ASP A 72 1.69 -15.00 -5.50
C ASP A 72 0.79 -15.85 -4.62
N SER A 73 0.65 -17.13 -4.95
CA SER A 73 -0.25 -18.07 -4.25
C SER A 73 0.12 -18.26 -2.78
N ASN A 74 1.42 -18.17 -2.40
CA ASN A 74 1.84 -18.34 -1.03
C ASN A 74 1.50 -17.09 -0.19
N ALA A 75 1.72 -15.90 -0.77
CA ALA A 75 1.34 -14.64 -0.16
C ALA A 75 -0.19 -14.53 -0.03
N ALA A 76 -0.94 -14.85 -1.09
CA ALA A 76 -2.40 -14.85 -1.07
C ALA A 76 -2.98 -15.82 0.00
N ARG A 77 -2.40 -17.01 0.13
CA ARG A 77 -2.78 -17.95 1.19
C ARG A 77 -2.49 -17.38 2.58
N GLN A 78 -1.31 -16.78 2.79
CA GLN A 78 -0.97 -16.15 4.07
C GLN A 78 -1.87 -14.96 4.38
N ALA A 79 -2.19 -14.12 3.39
CA ALA A 79 -3.13 -13.01 3.56
C ALA A 79 -4.53 -13.51 3.96
N ARG A 80 -5.03 -14.62 3.37
CA ARG A 80 -6.31 -15.25 3.77
C ARG A 80 -6.27 -15.72 5.22
N GLU A 81 -5.18 -16.38 5.64
CA GLU A 81 -4.99 -16.83 7.03
C GLU A 81 -4.97 -15.63 7.99
N ASN A 82 -4.26 -14.55 7.65
CA ASN A 82 -4.21 -13.30 8.44
C ASN A 82 -5.58 -12.62 8.51
N ALA A 83 -6.29 -12.52 7.38
CA ALA A 83 -7.63 -11.94 7.33
C ALA A 83 -8.62 -12.76 8.18
N ALA A 84 -8.62 -14.09 8.05
CA ALA A 84 -9.48 -14.99 8.81
C ALA A 84 -9.24 -14.92 10.33
N ALA A 85 -8.01 -14.67 10.76
CA ALA A 85 -7.64 -14.50 12.16
C ALA A 85 -7.90 -13.10 12.72
N SER A 86 -8.31 -12.14 11.86
CA SER A 86 -8.54 -10.75 12.25
C SER A 86 -9.98 -10.48 12.68
N PRO A 87 -10.25 -9.38 13.41
CA PRO A 87 -11.61 -8.94 13.72
C PRO A 87 -12.47 -8.60 12.48
N TRP A 88 -11.84 -8.45 11.30
CA TRP A 88 -12.49 -8.00 10.06
C TRP A 88 -12.61 -9.09 9.00
N HIS A 89 -12.59 -10.36 9.40
CA HIS A 89 -12.64 -11.52 8.50
C HIS A 89 -13.83 -11.52 7.52
N GLU A 90 -14.97 -10.94 7.91
CA GLU A 90 -16.13 -10.81 7.04
C GLU A 90 -16.04 -9.65 6.04
N ARG A 91 -15.08 -8.74 6.22
CA ARG A 91 -14.94 -7.50 5.42
C ARG A 91 -13.76 -7.51 4.48
N VAL A 92 -12.80 -8.42 4.68
CA VAL A 92 -11.59 -8.53 3.86
C VAL A 92 -11.63 -9.83 3.06
N THR A 93 -11.68 -9.69 1.74
CA THR A 93 -11.66 -10.83 0.81
C THR A 93 -10.33 -10.86 0.07
N VAL A 94 -9.60 -11.97 0.16
CA VAL A 94 -8.31 -12.12 -0.54
C VAL A 94 -8.51 -12.94 -1.82
N ILE A 95 -8.15 -12.33 -2.95
CA ILE A 95 -8.31 -12.87 -4.29
C ILE A 95 -6.93 -13.14 -4.90
N GLU A 96 -6.67 -14.41 -5.25
CA GLU A 96 -5.47 -14.79 -5.98
C GLU A 96 -5.72 -14.57 -7.47
N SER A 97 -5.14 -13.50 -8.01
CA SER A 97 -5.34 -13.10 -9.40
C SER A 97 -4.25 -12.12 -9.86
N ALA A 98 -4.01 -12.10 -11.16
CA ALA A 98 -3.29 -11.01 -11.79
C ALA A 98 -4.22 -9.79 -11.89
N ILE A 99 -3.75 -8.62 -11.46
CA ILE A 99 -4.56 -7.39 -11.49
C ILE A 99 -4.91 -6.96 -12.90
N GLN A 100 -4.08 -7.28 -13.88
CA GLN A 100 -4.29 -6.96 -15.30
C GLN A 100 -5.61 -7.57 -15.84
N THR A 101 -5.99 -8.74 -15.33
CA THR A 101 -7.19 -9.47 -15.76
C THR A 101 -8.32 -9.46 -14.74
N TYR A 102 -8.07 -8.97 -13.54
CA TYR A 102 -9.07 -8.90 -12.48
C TYR A 102 -10.21 -7.95 -12.84
N GLN A 103 -11.45 -8.39 -12.65
CA GLN A 103 -12.68 -7.64 -12.94
C GLN A 103 -13.54 -7.54 -11.69
N ALA A 104 -14.03 -6.36 -11.40
CA ALA A 104 -14.95 -6.10 -10.29
C ALA A 104 -15.78 -4.83 -10.55
N ALA A 105 -16.79 -4.59 -9.71
CA ALA A 105 -17.45 -3.29 -9.64
C ALA A 105 -16.45 -2.21 -9.15
N PRO A 106 -16.62 -0.94 -9.53
CA PRO A 106 -15.67 0.13 -9.20
C PRO A 106 -15.42 0.30 -7.70
N TYR A 107 -14.22 0.78 -7.36
CA TYR A 107 -13.76 1.03 -5.99
C TYR A 107 -13.69 2.52 -5.69
N ASP A 108 -14.04 2.89 -4.46
CA ASP A 108 -13.92 4.27 -3.97
C ASP A 108 -12.46 4.62 -3.64
N LEU A 109 -11.69 3.61 -3.23
CA LEU A 109 -10.27 3.75 -2.93
C LEU A 109 -9.51 2.53 -3.46
N ILE A 110 -8.44 2.78 -4.19
CA ILE A 110 -7.46 1.76 -4.58
C ILE A 110 -6.16 2.08 -3.88
N VAL A 111 -5.55 1.10 -3.23
CA VAL A 111 -4.24 1.26 -2.60
C VAL A 111 -3.22 0.30 -3.18
N SER A 112 -1.96 0.70 -3.23
CA SER A 112 -0.87 -0.21 -3.56
C SER A 112 0.46 0.26 -2.97
N ASN A 113 1.24 -0.71 -2.50
CA ASN A 113 2.67 -0.59 -2.29
C ASN A 113 3.36 -1.44 -3.37
N PRO A 114 3.46 -0.94 -4.61
CA PRO A 114 3.89 -1.75 -5.73
C PRO A 114 5.35 -2.18 -5.57
N PRO A 115 5.75 -3.32 -6.14
CA PRO A 115 7.15 -3.68 -6.18
C PRO A 115 7.92 -2.65 -7.01
N TYR A 116 8.97 -2.09 -6.44
CA TYR A 116 9.85 -1.15 -7.12
C TYR A 116 11.21 -1.78 -7.37
N PHE A 117 11.69 -1.58 -8.59
CA PHE A 117 12.98 -2.09 -9.01
C PHE A 117 13.93 -0.90 -9.20
N VAL A 118 14.92 -0.79 -8.32
CA VAL A 118 16.01 0.18 -8.53
C VAL A 118 16.90 -0.36 -9.66
N ALA A 119 17.02 0.40 -10.75
CA ALA A 119 17.92 0.05 -11.84
C ALA A 119 19.35 -0.16 -11.30
N GLY A 120 19.95 -1.33 -11.58
CA GLY A 120 21.31 -1.66 -11.15
C GLY A 120 21.46 -2.48 -9.87
N GLN A 121 20.39 -2.78 -9.14
CA GLN A 121 20.47 -3.75 -8.03
C GLN A 121 20.35 -5.19 -8.58
N SER A 122 21.42 -5.98 -8.41
CA SER A 122 21.35 -7.42 -8.57
C SER A 122 20.65 -8.01 -7.36
N PHE A 123 19.47 -8.57 -7.54
CA PHE A 123 18.78 -9.25 -6.45
C PHE A 123 19.45 -10.59 -6.14
N ARG A 124 19.88 -10.77 -4.88
CA ARG A 124 20.31 -12.09 -4.38
C ARG A 124 19.13 -13.05 -4.15
N ASP A 125 17.89 -12.57 -4.32
CA ASP A 125 16.68 -13.34 -4.13
C ASP A 125 16.10 -13.75 -5.51
N PRO A 126 16.12 -15.06 -5.86
CA PRO A 126 15.58 -15.57 -7.12
C PRO A 126 14.09 -15.27 -7.32
N ALA A 127 13.28 -15.18 -6.25
CA ALA A 127 11.86 -14.90 -6.35
C ALA A 127 11.60 -13.46 -6.83
N ARG A 128 12.43 -12.49 -6.41
CA ARG A 128 12.36 -11.10 -6.89
C ARG A 128 12.87 -10.96 -8.33
N ALA A 129 13.87 -11.76 -8.70
CA ALA A 129 14.35 -11.81 -10.10
C ALA A 129 13.29 -12.43 -11.03
N LEU A 130 12.58 -13.45 -10.58
CA LEU A 130 11.50 -14.11 -11.32
C LEU A 130 10.31 -13.17 -11.52
N ALA A 131 9.92 -12.40 -10.51
CA ALA A 131 8.85 -11.39 -10.60
C ALA A 131 9.13 -10.33 -11.67
N ARG A 132 10.41 -10.06 -11.99
CA ARG A 132 10.81 -9.17 -13.09
C ARG A 132 10.66 -9.80 -14.46
N HIS A 133 10.86 -11.13 -14.58
CA HIS A 133 10.83 -11.86 -15.84
C HIS A 133 9.47 -12.48 -16.17
N THR A 134 8.60 -12.66 -15.17
CA THR A 134 7.28 -13.31 -15.33
C THR A 134 6.11 -12.33 -15.29
N GLY A 135 6.30 -11.05 -15.70
CA GLY A 135 5.22 -10.07 -15.77
C GLY A 135 4.97 -9.34 -14.43
N GLY A 136 6.04 -8.91 -13.76
CA GLY A 136 5.90 -8.01 -12.60
C GLY A 136 5.07 -6.79 -12.98
N LEU A 137 4.21 -6.34 -12.05
CA LEU A 137 3.35 -5.17 -12.20
C LEU A 137 4.22 -3.93 -12.44
N ASP A 138 4.22 -3.40 -13.65
CA ASP A 138 4.87 -2.13 -13.96
C ASP A 138 3.92 -0.93 -13.69
N SER A 139 4.46 0.30 -13.79
CA SER A 139 3.70 1.52 -13.53
C SER A 139 2.51 1.68 -14.49
N ARG A 140 2.64 1.27 -15.76
CA ARG A 140 1.56 1.35 -16.74
C ARG A 140 0.46 0.34 -16.46
N ASP A 141 0.82 -0.90 -16.19
CA ASP A 141 -0.13 -1.96 -15.82
C ASP A 141 -0.91 -1.60 -14.55
N LEU A 142 -0.21 -1.05 -13.54
CA LEU A 142 -0.83 -0.57 -12.30
C LEU A 142 -1.85 0.54 -12.60
N LEU A 143 -1.45 1.57 -13.34
CA LEU A 143 -2.32 2.72 -13.63
C LEU A 143 -3.47 2.35 -14.57
N ALA A 144 -3.26 1.46 -15.54
CA ALA A 144 -4.32 0.91 -16.38
C ALA A 144 -5.37 0.13 -15.56
N ALA A 145 -4.91 -0.66 -14.57
CA ALA A 145 -5.81 -1.35 -13.65
C ALA A 145 -6.55 -0.37 -12.75
N CYS A 146 -5.87 0.67 -12.25
CA CYS A 146 -6.50 1.73 -11.47
C CYS A 146 -7.57 2.46 -12.28
N ASP A 147 -7.28 2.89 -13.50
CA ASP A 147 -8.25 3.55 -14.37
C ASP A 147 -9.50 2.71 -14.59
N ARG A 148 -9.34 1.43 -14.89
CA ARG A 148 -10.43 0.49 -15.15
C ARG A 148 -11.31 0.21 -13.92
N LEU A 149 -10.72 0.20 -12.72
CA LEU A 149 -11.37 -0.24 -11.48
C LEU A 149 -11.76 0.91 -10.55
N LEU A 150 -11.33 2.13 -10.82
CA LEU A 150 -11.63 3.28 -9.97
C LEU A 150 -13.03 3.84 -10.25
N ALA A 151 -13.79 4.10 -9.20
CA ALA A 151 -15.05 4.84 -9.29
C ALA A 151 -14.82 6.28 -9.79
N PRO A 152 -15.84 6.95 -10.39
CA PRO A 152 -15.69 8.31 -10.92
C PRO A 152 -15.12 9.33 -9.91
N ASN A 153 -15.50 9.22 -8.64
CA ASN A 153 -15.02 10.07 -7.54
C ASN A 153 -14.03 9.34 -6.61
N GLY A 154 -13.48 8.23 -7.06
CA GLY A 154 -12.53 7.43 -6.28
C GLY A 154 -11.12 8.03 -6.29
N GLU A 155 -10.30 7.55 -5.39
CA GLU A 155 -8.89 7.92 -5.30
C GLU A 155 -7.99 6.68 -5.33
N VAL A 156 -6.79 6.86 -5.89
CA VAL A 156 -5.69 5.89 -5.80
C VAL A 156 -4.69 6.40 -4.78
N ALA A 157 -4.29 5.58 -3.82
CA ALA A 157 -3.26 5.93 -2.84
C ALA A 157 -2.07 4.97 -2.94
N LEU A 158 -0.90 5.50 -3.16
CA LEU A 158 0.34 4.75 -3.39
C LEU A 158 1.42 5.15 -2.38
N VAL A 159 2.31 4.21 -2.05
CA VAL A 159 3.60 4.51 -1.45
C VAL A 159 4.70 4.06 -2.40
N VAL A 160 5.54 4.99 -2.84
CA VAL A 160 6.57 4.72 -3.85
C VAL A 160 7.89 5.44 -3.52
N PRO A 161 9.04 4.97 -4.02
CA PRO A 161 10.27 5.75 -4.01
C PRO A 161 10.09 7.09 -4.72
N THR A 162 10.77 8.14 -4.24
CA THR A 162 10.74 9.48 -4.88
C THR A 162 11.06 9.42 -6.37
N ALA A 163 12.06 8.64 -6.78
CA ALA A 163 12.44 8.47 -8.19
C ALA A 163 11.33 7.84 -9.07
N MET A 164 10.41 7.08 -8.48
CA MET A 164 9.29 6.47 -9.19
C MET A 164 8.05 7.39 -9.23
N ALA A 165 7.95 8.33 -8.31
CA ALA A 165 6.81 9.23 -8.23
C ALA A 165 6.66 10.09 -9.49
N ASP A 166 7.76 10.62 -10.02
CA ASP A 166 7.75 11.44 -11.25
C ASP A 166 7.32 10.61 -12.48
N GLU A 167 7.78 9.37 -12.58
CA GLU A 167 7.36 8.44 -13.63
C GLU A 167 5.85 8.16 -13.55
N ILE A 168 5.34 7.85 -12.34
CA ILE A 168 3.92 7.60 -12.11
C ILE A 168 3.09 8.83 -12.47
N LEU A 169 3.50 10.04 -12.06
CA LEU A 169 2.81 11.28 -12.37
C LEU A 169 2.76 11.56 -13.88
N CYS A 170 3.85 11.25 -14.59
CA CYS A 170 3.88 11.40 -16.04
C CYS A 170 2.90 10.43 -16.73
N ILE A 171 2.93 9.14 -16.33
CA ILE A 171 2.08 8.12 -16.95
C ILE A 171 0.61 8.28 -16.54
N SER A 172 0.31 8.72 -15.31
CA SER A 172 -1.05 8.83 -14.80
C SER A 172 -1.92 9.80 -15.60
N ALA A 173 -1.32 10.82 -16.23
CA ALA A 173 -2.02 11.75 -17.09
C ALA A 173 -2.64 11.06 -18.33
N ASP A 174 -2.04 9.97 -18.83
CA ASP A 174 -2.57 9.18 -19.95
C ASP A 174 -3.92 8.52 -19.57
N TYR A 175 -4.23 8.40 -18.29
CA TYR A 175 -5.43 7.77 -17.72
C TYR A 175 -6.39 8.77 -17.04
N ASP A 176 -6.23 10.07 -17.28
CA ASP A 176 -6.99 11.12 -16.56
C ASP A 176 -6.91 10.99 -15.02
N LEU A 177 -5.76 10.55 -14.53
CA LEU A 177 -5.45 10.47 -13.11
C LEU A 177 -4.41 11.54 -12.77
N HIS A 178 -4.77 12.46 -11.88
CA HIS A 178 -3.96 13.62 -11.51
C HIS A 178 -3.67 13.62 -10.02
N ALA A 179 -2.51 14.15 -9.63
CA ALA A 179 -2.14 14.25 -8.23
C ALA A 179 -3.12 15.15 -7.46
N VAL A 180 -3.76 14.61 -6.44
CA VAL A 180 -4.57 15.35 -5.47
C VAL A 180 -3.83 15.54 -4.15
N CYS A 181 -2.85 14.71 -3.83
CA CYS A 181 -1.97 14.89 -2.68
C CYS A 181 -0.60 14.26 -2.94
N TYR A 182 0.46 14.99 -2.56
CA TYR A 182 1.85 14.53 -2.60
C TYR A 182 2.47 14.76 -1.22
N THR A 183 2.76 13.69 -0.49
CA THR A 183 3.34 13.75 0.85
C THR A 183 4.73 13.12 0.84
N ALA A 184 5.76 13.93 1.00
CA ALA A 184 7.13 13.49 1.10
C ALA A 184 7.35 12.72 2.42
N VAL A 185 8.05 11.58 2.38
CA VAL A 185 8.40 10.81 3.58
C VAL A 185 9.90 10.87 3.78
N ILE A 186 10.29 11.39 4.93
CA ILE A 186 11.68 11.58 5.37
C ILE A 186 11.97 10.64 6.51
N THR A 187 12.94 9.75 6.35
CA THR A 187 13.28 8.74 7.38
C THR A 187 13.79 9.37 8.67
N ARG A 188 14.55 10.47 8.57
CA ARG A 188 15.10 11.22 9.70
C ARG A 188 15.18 12.70 9.38
N ALA A 189 14.83 13.55 10.32
CA ALA A 189 14.94 14.99 10.17
C ALA A 189 16.33 15.42 9.63
N GLY A 190 16.33 16.34 8.67
CA GLY A 190 17.52 16.80 7.98
C GLY A 190 18.05 15.88 6.87
N LYS A 191 17.37 14.79 6.54
CA LYS A 191 17.63 13.97 5.35
C LYS A 191 16.65 14.31 4.24
N GLU A 192 17.01 13.94 3.01
CA GLU A 192 16.10 14.04 1.87
C GLU A 192 15.00 12.96 1.96
N ALA A 193 13.85 13.29 1.38
CA ALA A 193 12.77 12.32 1.23
C ALA A 193 13.20 11.19 0.29
N ASN A 194 12.90 9.96 0.68
CA ASN A 194 13.20 8.78 -0.13
C ASN A 194 11.95 7.99 -0.53
N ARG A 195 10.79 8.39 -0.02
CA ARG A 195 9.47 7.86 -0.35
C ARG A 195 8.47 8.99 -0.52
N VAL A 196 7.41 8.68 -1.23
CA VAL A 196 6.25 9.55 -1.40
C VAL A 196 5.00 8.74 -1.12
N LEU A 197 4.10 9.32 -0.35
CA LEU A 197 2.71 8.91 -0.30
C LEU A 197 1.97 9.81 -1.30
N LEU A 198 1.44 9.19 -2.35
CA LEU A 198 0.80 9.88 -3.47
C LEU A 198 -0.67 9.52 -3.54
N ARG A 199 -1.56 10.51 -3.64
CA ARG A 199 -2.95 10.29 -4.03
C ARG A 199 -3.18 10.83 -5.42
N LEU A 200 -3.89 10.03 -6.22
CA LEU A 200 -4.35 10.39 -7.56
C LEU A 200 -5.88 10.32 -7.59
N GLY A 201 -6.48 11.22 -8.32
CA GLY A 201 -7.92 11.25 -8.57
C GLY A 201 -8.21 11.76 -9.98
N ARG A 202 -9.47 11.64 -10.42
CA ARG A 202 -9.87 12.13 -11.74
C ARG A 202 -10.06 13.65 -11.74
N GLY A 203 -9.80 14.23 -12.89
CA GLY A 203 -9.91 15.68 -13.12
C GLY A 203 -8.78 16.48 -12.49
N LEU A 204 -8.64 17.74 -12.94
CA LEU A 204 -7.60 18.64 -12.46
C LEU A 204 -8.01 19.28 -11.13
N ASN A 205 -7.36 18.86 -10.05
CA ASN A 205 -7.52 19.41 -8.71
C ASN A 205 -6.23 20.08 -8.23
N LYS A 206 -6.35 20.94 -7.22
CA LYS A 206 -5.17 21.46 -6.53
C LYS A 206 -4.52 20.33 -5.74
N CYS A 207 -3.25 20.04 -6.06
CA CYS A 207 -2.48 19.04 -5.33
C CYS A 207 -2.07 19.58 -3.96
N GLU A 208 -2.50 18.90 -2.90
CA GLU A 208 -2.03 19.17 -1.53
C GLU A 208 -0.59 18.66 -1.37
N GLN A 209 0.27 19.51 -0.80
CA GLN A 209 1.64 19.15 -0.48
C GLN A 209 1.79 18.90 1.01
N GLY A 210 2.48 17.83 1.38
CA GLY A 210 2.70 17.44 2.77
C GLY A 210 4.06 16.81 3.00
N GLU A 211 4.39 16.65 4.28
CA GLU A 211 5.62 15.99 4.72
C GLU A 211 5.36 15.12 5.95
N ILE A 212 6.00 13.97 6.01
CA ILE A 212 6.06 13.10 7.19
C ILE A 212 7.54 12.78 7.47
N VAL A 213 8.02 13.30 8.58
CA VAL A 213 9.32 12.89 9.13
C VAL A 213 9.07 11.72 10.08
N ILE A 214 9.78 10.61 9.91
CA ILE A 214 9.60 9.43 10.78
C ILE A 214 10.34 9.64 12.11
N HIS A 215 11.62 9.97 12.05
CA HIS A 215 12.45 10.20 13.25
C HIS A 215 12.89 11.65 13.34
N SER A 216 12.75 12.23 14.50
CA SER A 216 13.27 13.53 14.87
C SER A 216 14.81 13.53 14.91
N VAL A 217 15.43 14.68 15.13
CA VAL A 217 16.89 14.84 15.18
C VAL A 217 17.50 13.96 16.26
N ASP A 218 16.85 13.84 17.41
CA ASP A 218 17.26 13.02 18.57
C ASP A 218 17.07 11.51 18.37
N GLY A 219 16.43 11.10 17.25
CA GLY A 219 16.19 9.70 16.91
C GLY A 219 14.87 9.13 17.46
N THR A 220 14.09 9.91 18.19
CA THR A 220 12.73 9.52 18.60
C THR A 220 11.78 9.59 17.40
N TYR A 221 10.60 8.95 17.49
CA TYR A 221 9.56 9.14 16.49
C TYR A 221 9.00 10.56 16.55
N SER A 222 8.71 11.16 15.39
CA SER A 222 8.07 12.46 15.33
C SER A 222 6.61 12.39 15.77
N ASP A 223 6.06 13.51 16.27
CA ASP A 223 4.65 13.59 16.67
C ASP A 223 3.70 13.23 15.53
N ARG A 224 4.03 13.65 14.29
CA ARG A 224 3.20 13.33 13.12
C ARG A 224 3.18 11.83 12.82
N TYR A 225 4.32 11.15 12.92
CA TYR A 225 4.41 9.71 12.74
C TYR A 225 3.68 8.97 13.85
N ILE A 226 3.86 9.39 15.11
CA ILE A 226 3.15 8.85 16.27
C ILE A 226 1.64 9.00 16.08
N GLN A 227 1.17 10.19 15.74
CA GLN A 227 -0.27 10.46 15.51
C GLN A 227 -0.88 9.51 14.48
N LEU A 228 -0.17 9.24 13.38
CA LEU A 228 -0.64 8.34 12.32
C LEU A 228 -0.65 6.87 12.75
N THR A 229 0.38 6.43 13.46
CA THR A 229 0.65 5.00 13.65
C THR A 229 0.33 4.48 15.04
N SER A 230 0.13 5.36 16.02
CA SER A 230 -0.25 4.97 17.38
C SER A 230 -1.52 4.12 17.49
N PRO A 231 -2.54 4.21 16.61
CA PRO A 231 -3.68 3.29 16.65
C PRO A 231 -3.31 1.83 16.38
N PHE A 232 -2.13 1.59 15.80
CA PHE A 232 -1.68 0.27 15.37
C PHE A 232 -0.61 -0.33 16.26
N TYR A 233 0.47 0.39 16.56
CA TYR A 233 1.60 -0.13 17.32
C TYR A 233 1.27 -0.39 18.78
N LEU A 234 1.80 -1.50 19.32
CA LEU A 234 1.63 -1.85 20.75
C LEU A 234 2.25 -0.81 21.69
N LYS A 235 3.40 -0.26 21.29
CA LYS A 235 4.15 0.76 22.03
C LYS A 235 4.71 1.78 21.04
N MET A 236 4.57 3.04 21.36
CA MET A 236 5.20 4.18 20.71
C MET A 236 5.67 5.15 21.75
#